data_f656f180195ddad4f4572dd54e1ec171
#
_entry.id   f656f180195ddad4f4572dd54e1ec171
#
_cell.length_a   1.000
_cell.length_b   1.000
_cell.length_c   1.000
_cell.angle_alpha   90.00
_cell.angle_beta   90.00
_cell.angle_gamma   90.00
#
_symmetry.space_group_name_H-M   'P 1'
#
loop_
_entity.id
_entity.type
_entity.pdbx_description
1 polymer ?
#
loop_
_entity_poly.entity_id
_entity_poly.type
_entity_poly.pdbx_seq_one_letter_code
_entity_poly.pdbx_strand_id
1 'polypeptide(L)'
;MCIRDSSSFIFGWAPVVDGDVLPAQPFDPQAPEMSKDIPVMMGTTLHEFTSSTYMPGLRNISKEDAIKMVRQRYGDRADDFLAAFAKAYPDYQPKDLLDTDFIFRPSTLEQGRLKAVQQGAPVYMYMFAWESPVMDGMLRSTHCMEIPFVFNNVVRHASMTGGGAEACALGEKMSSAWLNFARTGNPNAEGLPQWDTFTKENGALMYFDNQCEMKYNHDKELIDIIRTFPTRGF
;
A
#
# COMPACT_ATOMS: atom_id res chain seq x y z
N MET A 1 -16.92 -5.61 -29.55
CA MET A 1 -17.17 -5.99 -28.16
C MET A 1 -16.12 -7.03 -27.80
N CYS A 2 -14.98 -6.59 -27.30
CA CYS A 2 -13.91 -7.49 -26.87
C CYS A 2 -14.13 -7.82 -25.40
N ILE A 3 -14.74 -8.98 -25.16
CA ILE A 3 -14.69 -9.59 -23.84
C ILE A 3 -13.26 -10.11 -23.70
N ARG A 4 -12.41 -9.37 -22.99
CA ARG A 4 -11.13 -9.92 -22.54
C ARG A 4 -11.49 -10.94 -21.47
N ASP A 5 -11.28 -12.20 -21.81
CA ASP A 5 -11.32 -13.30 -20.87
C ASP A 5 -10.12 -13.13 -19.90
N SER A 6 -10.35 -12.36 -18.85
CA SER A 6 -9.38 -12.25 -17.78
C SER A 6 -9.59 -13.44 -16.85
N SER A 7 -8.90 -14.53 -17.14
CA SER A 7 -8.81 -15.71 -16.28
C SER A 7 -8.11 -15.47 -14.95
N SER A 8 -8.07 -14.24 -14.48
CA SER A 8 -7.43 -13.87 -13.23
C SER A 8 -8.35 -13.00 -12.38
N PHE A 9 -8.78 -13.60 -11.32
CA PHE A 9 -9.33 -13.02 -10.10
C PHE A 9 -10.80 -12.57 -10.06
N ILE A 10 -11.54 -13.35 -9.32
CA ILE A 10 -12.64 -13.12 -8.35
C ILE A 10 -13.77 -12.18 -8.78
N PHE A 11 -13.54 -11.13 -9.55
CA PHE A 11 -14.60 -10.23 -10.02
C PHE A 11 -14.49 -10.06 -11.54
N GLY A 12 -15.32 -10.78 -12.27
CA GLY A 12 -15.48 -10.60 -13.72
C GLY A 12 -16.07 -9.23 -14.12
N TRP A 13 -16.09 -8.26 -13.20
CA TRP A 13 -16.61 -6.91 -13.37
C TRP A 13 -15.47 -5.92 -13.26
N ALA A 14 -15.16 -5.24 -14.34
CA ALA A 14 -14.17 -4.17 -14.38
C ALA A 14 -14.68 -3.02 -15.26
N PRO A 15 -14.24 -1.78 -15.04
CA PRO A 15 -14.52 -0.68 -15.94
C PRO A 15 -14.10 -1.04 -17.38
N VAL A 16 -14.94 -0.72 -18.33
CA VAL A 16 -14.72 -1.01 -19.76
C VAL A 16 -14.40 0.28 -20.50
N VAL A 17 -13.32 0.26 -21.27
CA VAL A 17 -13.03 1.35 -22.20
C VAL A 17 -14.11 1.36 -23.28
N ASP A 18 -14.94 2.40 -23.28
CA ASP A 18 -16.07 2.57 -24.18
C ASP A 18 -15.84 3.71 -25.22
N GLY A 19 -14.76 4.47 -25.05
CA GLY A 19 -14.42 5.60 -25.91
C GLY A 19 -15.16 6.91 -25.59
N ASP A 20 -16.04 6.91 -24.59
CA ASP A 20 -16.85 8.06 -24.16
C ASP A 20 -16.58 8.39 -22.69
N VAL A 21 -17.15 7.61 -21.75
CA VAL A 21 -16.96 7.82 -20.30
C VAL A 21 -15.54 7.42 -19.88
N LEU A 22 -15.04 6.32 -20.43
CA LEU A 22 -13.67 5.87 -20.26
C LEU A 22 -12.97 5.82 -21.63
N PRO A 23 -12.38 6.95 -22.09
CA PRO A 23 -11.85 7.05 -23.45
C PRO A 23 -10.64 6.15 -23.73
N ALA A 24 -9.84 5.86 -22.71
CA ALA A 24 -8.65 5.01 -22.78
C ALA A 24 -8.41 4.31 -21.45
N GLN A 25 -7.48 3.36 -21.43
CA GLN A 25 -7.03 2.74 -20.17
C GLN A 25 -6.41 3.80 -19.27
N PRO A 26 -6.92 4.00 -18.04
CA PRO A 26 -6.32 4.94 -17.11
C PRO A 26 -4.94 4.41 -16.67
N PHE A 27 -3.97 5.31 -16.59
CA PHE A 27 -2.60 5.01 -16.19
C PHE A 27 -1.85 3.98 -17.09
N ASP A 28 -2.26 3.83 -18.35
CA ASP A 28 -1.56 3.00 -19.34
C ASP A 28 -1.65 3.63 -20.73
N PRO A 29 -0.55 4.17 -21.30
CA PRO A 29 0.81 4.28 -20.71
C PRO A 29 1.02 5.50 -19.81
N GLN A 30 0.03 6.35 -19.62
CA GLN A 30 0.13 7.62 -18.88
C GLN A 30 -1.13 7.91 -18.06
N ALA A 31 -1.00 8.80 -17.08
CA ALA A 31 -2.15 9.27 -16.32
C ALA A 31 -3.11 10.08 -17.24
N PRO A 32 -4.44 9.97 -17.04
CA PRO A 32 -5.42 10.67 -17.87
C PRO A 32 -5.26 12.19 -17.76
N GLU A 33 -5.16 12.89 -18.92
CA GLU A 33 -5.01 14.34 -18.94
C GLU A 33 -6.20 15.06 -18.30
N MET A 34 -7.41 14.52 -18.44
CA MET A 34 -8.63 15.07 -17.83
C MET A 34 -8.58 15.16 -16.30
N SER A 35 -7.73 14.39 -15.65
CA SER A 35 -7.55 14.40 -14.19
C SER A 35 -6.32 15.20 -13.73
N LYS A 36 -5.58 15.83 -14.62
CA LYS A 36 -4.30 16.49 -14.35
C LYS A 36 -4.37 17.46 -13.17
N ASP A 37 -5.40 18.30 -13.14
CA ASP A 37 -5.56 19.35 -12.13
C ASP A 37 -6.40 18.93 -10.91
N ILE A 38 -6.62 17.64 -10.74
CA ILE A 38 -7.32 17.07 -9.59
C ILE A 38 -6.28 16.51 -8.60
N PRO A 39 -6.20 17.01 -7.36
CA PRO A 39 -5.34 16.44 -6.32
C PRO A 39 -5.67 14.97 -6.07
N VAL A 40 -4.65 14.18 -5.82
CA VAL A 40 -4.81 12.75 -5.54
C VAL A 40 -4.08 12.37 -4.27
N MET A 41 -4.78 11.63 -3.40
CA MET A 41 -4.20 10.96 -2.25
C MET A 41 -4.47 9.47 -2.36
N MET A 42 -3.42 8.64 -2.36
CA MET A 42 -3.54 7.19 -2.53
C MET A 42 -2.49 6.44 -1.72
N GLY A 43 -2.77 5.21 -1.39
CA GLY A 43 -1.84 4.35 -0.65
C GLY A 43 -2.34 2.92 -0.53
N THR A 44 -1.62 2.13 0.25
CA THR A 44 -1.94 0.73 0.54
C THR A 44 -1.70 0.44 2.01
N THR A 45 -2.22 -0.66 2.49
CA THR A 45 -1.73 -1.23 3.75
C THR A 45 -0.42 -1.99 3.51
N LEU A 46 0.40 -2.16 4.54
CA LEU A 46 1.67 -2.89 4.42
C LEU A 46 1.44 -4.40 4.17
N HIS A 47 0.34 -4.95 4.70
CA HIS A 47 0.04 -6.37 4.69
C HIS A 47 -1.35 -6.65 4.08
N GLU A 48 -1.63 -6.18 2.89
CA GLU A 48 -2.96 -6.26 2.25
C GLU A 48 -3.57 -7.67 2.31
N PHE A 49 -2.85 -8.67 1.81
CA PHE A 49 -3.27 -10.07 1.87
C PHE A 49 -2.22 -10.91 2.59
N THR A 50 -2.31 -10.90 3.90
CA THR A 50 -1.37 -11.56 4.80
C THR A 50 -1.44 -13.08 4.64
N SER A 51 -0.47 -13.66 3.95
CA SER A 51 -0.41 -15.10 3.69
C SER A 51 -0.42 -15.92 4.99
N SER A 52 0.27 -15.44 6.04
CA SER A 52 0.32 -16.11 7.34
C SER A 52 -1.02 -16.14 8.08
N THR A 53 -1.98 -15.26 7.75
CA THR A 53 -3.34 -15.30 8.28
C THR A 53 -4.12 -16.49 7.75
N TYR A 54 -4.01 -16.74 6.44
CA TYR A 54 -4.75 -17.80 5.75
C TYR A 54 -4.02 -19.14 5.76
N MET A 55 -2.69 -19.14 5.92
CA MET A 55 -1.83 -20.32 5.91
C MET A 55 -1.10 -20.46 7.27
N PRO A 56 -1.69 -21.12 8.26
CA PRO A 56 -1.14 -21.19 9.63
C PRO A 56 0.32 -21.64 9.71
N GLY A 57 0.77 -22.48 8.79
CA GLY A 57 2.17 -22.95 8.72
C GLY A 57 3.19 -21.83 8.45
N LEU A 58 2.75 -20.69 7.92
CA LEU A 58 3.64 -19.55 7.65
C LEU A 58 3.81 -18.61 8.84
N ARG A 59 2.97 -18.73 9.89
CA ARG A 59 3.02 -17.84 11.07
C ARG A 59 4.36 -17.89 11.80
N ASN A 60 4.91 -19.09 11.90
CA ASN A 60 6.18 -19.36 12.57
C ASN A 60 7.20 -19.94 11.60
N ILE A 61 7.16 -19.50 10.34
CA ILE A 61 8.08 -19.97 9.32
C ILE A 61 9.52 -19.67 9.72
N SER A 62 10.42 -20.65 9.50
CA SER A 62 11.84 -20.44 9.71
C SER A 62 12.41 -19.45 8.70
N LYS A 63 13.51 -18.79 9.05
CA LYS A 63 14.19 -17.88 8.13
C LYS A 63 14.66 -18.63 6.87
N GLU A 64 15.12 -19.85 7.04
CA GLU A 64 15.59 -20.71 5.96
C GLU A 64 14.47 -21.04 5.00
N ASP A 65 13.28 -21.40 5.51
CA ASP A 65 12.13 -21.74 4.66
C ASP A 65 11.55 -20.51 3.96
N ALA A 66 11.47 -19.36 4.65
CA ALA A 66 11.04 -18.11 4.05
C ALA A 66 11.98 -17.69 2.90
N ILE A 67 13.30 -17.77 3.11
CA ILE A 67 14.30 -17.51 2.06
C ILE A 67 14.15 -18.50 0.91
N LYS A 68 13.89 -19.77 1.18
CA LYS A 68 13.67 -20.78 0.15
C LYS A 68 12.46 -20.42 -0.72
N MET A 69 11.35 -19.96 -0.12
CA MET A 69 10.17 -19.50 -0.86
C MET A 69 10.50 -18.27 -1.71
N VAL A 70 11.23 -17.30 -1.17
CA VAL A 70 11.71 -16.13 -1.92
C VAL A 70 12.56 -16.57 -3.12
N ARG A 71 13.49 -17.50 -2.94
CA ARG A 71 14.31 -18.03 -4.04
C ARG A 71 13.51 -18.74 -5.11
N GLN A 72 12.48 -19.50 -4.71
CA GLN A 72 11.57 -20.13 -5.68
C GLN A 72 10.80 -19.10 -6.50
N ARG A 73 10.44 -17.97 -5.91
CA ARG A 73 9.67 -16.92 -6.58
C ARG A 73 10.52 -16.03 -7.46
N TYR A 74 11.68 -15.57 -6.97
CA TYR A 74 12.49 -14.53 -7.60
C TYR A 74 13.73 -15.06 -8.31
N GLY A 75 14.03 -16.38 -8.24
CA GLY A 75 15.15 -17.01 -8.95
C GLY A 75 16.46 -16.29 -8.72
N ASP A 76 17.14 -15.93 -9.80
CA ASP A 76 18.46 -15.26 -9.76
C ASP A 76 18.41 -13.84 -9.13
N ARG A 77 17.21 -13.26 -8.99
CA ARG A 77 17.02 -11.94 -8.34
C ARG A 77 16.69 -12.05 -6.85
N ALA A 78 16.67 -13.26 -6.28
CA ALA A 78 16.28 -13.47 -4.89
C ALA A 78 17.21 -12.78 -3.89
N ASP A 79 18.52 -12.81 -4.13
CA ASP A 79 19.48 -12.17 -3.22
C ASP A 79 19.39 -10.64 -3.29
N ASP A 80 19.13 -10.06 -4.47
CA ASP A 80 18.82 -8.64 -4.63
C ASP A 80 17.54 -8.27 -3.87
N PHE A 81 16.49 -9.09 -3.99
CA PHE A 81 15.23 -8.91 -3.28
C PHE A 81 15.46 -8.92 -1.76
N LEU A 82 16.17 -9.92 -1.23
CA LEU A 82 16.44 -10.05 0.21
C LEU A 82 17.24 -8.86 0.74
N ALA A 83 18.22 -8.38 -0.01
CA ALA A 83 19.02 -7.21 0.37
C ALA A 83 18.16 -5.92 0.38
N ALA A 84 17.35 -5.71 -0.67
CA ALA A 84 16.46 -4.55 -0.77
C ALA A 84 15.36 -4.60 0.31
N PHE A 85 14.85 -5.79 0.63
CA PHE A 85 13.86 -6.00 1.69
C PHE A 85 14.43 -5.64 3.07
N ALA A 86 15.60 -6.19 3.40
CA ALA A 86 16.27 -5.92 4.67
C ALA A 86 16.63 -4.43 4.83
N LYS A 87 16.93 -3.73 3.74
CA LYS A 87 17.18 -2.28 3.73
C LYS A 87 15.91 -1.49 4.01
N ALA A 88 14.79 -1.86 3.39
CA ALA A 88 13.51 -1.18 3.56
C ALA A 88 12.87 -1.48 4.94
N TYR A 89 13.03 -2.70 5.43
CA TYR A 89 12.42 -3.21 6.66
C TYR A 89 13.47 -3.90 7.54
N PRO A 90 14.35 -3.15 8.23
CA PRO A 90 15.50 -3.72 8.95
C PRO A 90 15.12 -4.69 10.09
N ASP A 91 13.97 -4.46 10.72
CA ASP A 91 13.48 -5.25 11.88
C ASP A 91 12.51 -6.37 11.48
N TYR A 92 12.49 -6.77 10.20
CA TYR A 92 11.54 -7.74 9.67
C TYR A 92 11.65 -9.12 10.32
N GLN A 93 10.52 -9.78 10.46
CA GLN A 93 10.43 -11.19 10.82
C GLN A 93 10.41 -12.07 9.55
N PRO A 94 10.80 -13.36 9.62
CA PRO A 94 10.82 -14.21 8.42
C PRO A 94 9.50 -14.23 7.62
N LYS A 95 8.35 -14.21 8.30
CA LYS A 95 7.02 -14.15 7.65
C LYS A 95 6.79 -12.88 6.84
N ASP A 96 7.46 -11.77 7.17
CA ASP A 96 7.27 -10.49 6.49
C ASP A 96 7.73 -10.53 5.04
N LEU A 97 8.71 -11.39 4.73
CA LEU A 97 9.13 -11.68 3.35
C LEU A 97 7.98 -12.19 2.47
N LEU A 98 6.91 -12.72 3.09
CA LEU A 98 5.77 -13.33 2.41
C LEU A 98 4.48 -12.55 2.60
N ASP A 99 4.39 -11.75 3.68
CA ASP A 99 3.19 -11.03 4.08
C ASP A 99 3.12 -9.58 3.60
N THR A 100 4.27 -8.96 3.31
CA THR A 100 4.31 -7.59 2.77
C THR A 100 3.58 -7.51 1.43
N ASP A 101 2.80 -6.45 1.22
CA ASP A 101 2.01 -6.31 0.00
C ASP A 101 2.88 -6.11 -1.25
N PHE A 102 2.80 -7.10 -2.14
CA PHE A 102 3.40 -7.07 -3.46
C PHE A 102 2.35 -7.08 -4.59
N ILE A 103 1.07 -6.98 -4.23
CA ILE A 103 -0.06 -7.03 -5.18
C ILE A 103 -0.48 -5.62 -5.57
N PHE A 104 -0.85 -4.79 -4.59
CA PHE A 104 -1.34 -3.44 -4.85
C PHE A 104 -0.25 -2.38 -4.84
N ARG A 105 0.72 -2.51 -3.94
CA ARG A 105 1.78 -1.52 -3.75
C ARG A 105 2.52 -1.13 -5.04
N PRO A 106 2.99 -2.07 -5.88
CA PRO A 106 3.70 -1.72 -7.11
C PRO A 106 2.86 -0.91 -8.08
N SER A 107 1.59 -1.29 -8.24
CA SER A 107 0.65 -0.58 -9.14
C SER A 107 0.26 0.78 -8.61
N THR A 108 0.03 0.91 -7.30
CA THR A 108 -0.31 2.17 -6.65
C THR A 108 0.83 3.18 -6.76
N LEU A 109 2.08 2.74 -6.54
CA LEU A 109 3.25 3.59 -6.72
C LEU A 109 3.42 4.04 -8.17
N GLU A 110 3.14 3.17 -9.15
CA GLU A 110 3.22 3.54 -10.54
C GLU A 110 2.15 4.57 -10.93
N GLN A 111 0.93 4.40 -10.45
CA GLN A 111 -0.11 5.42 -10.64
C GLN A 111 0.31 6.78 -10.06
N GLY A 112 0.87 6.78 -8.84
CA GLY A 112 1.42 7.99 -8.24
C GLY A 112 2.53 8.63 -9.09
N ARG A 113 3.46 7.83 -9.61
CA ARG A 113 4.55 8.30 -10.50
C ARG A 113 4.01 8.90 -11.81
N LEU A 114 3.09 8.20 -12.47
CA LEU A 114 2.48 8.67 -13.70
C LEU A 114 1.67 9.95 -13.49
N LYS A 115 0.98 10.06 -12.35
CA LYS A 115 0.25 11.27 -12.01
C LYS A 115 1.20 12.44 -11.70
N ALA A 116 2.25 12.22 -10.94
CA ALA A 116 3.21 13.26 -10.57
C ALA A 116 3.96 13.85 -11.77
N VAL A 117 4.27 13.05 -12.80
CA VAL A 117 4.96 13.57 -14.00
C VAL A 117 4.10 14.50 -14.86
N GLN A 118 2.78 14.55 -14.66
CA GLN A 118 1.91 15.52 -15.33
C GLN A 118 2.15 16.96 -14.87
N GLN A 119 2.83 17.16 -13.71
CA GLN A 119 3.11 18.49 -13.14
C GLN A 119 1.85 19.38 -12.99
N GLY A 120 0.73 18.73 -12.69
CA GLY A 120 -0.55 19.38 -12.36
C GLY A 120 -0.78 19.45 -10.85
N ALA A 121 -1.98 19.05 -10.43
CA ALA A 121 -2.33 19.02 -9.01
C ALA A 121 -1.46 18.05 -8.18
N PRO A 122 -1.28 18.30 -6.88
CA PRO A 122 -0.40 17.52 -6.02
C PRO A 122 -0.85 16.07 -5.86
N VAL A 123 0.15 15.20 -5.67
CA VAL A 123 -0.03 13.79 -5.33
C VAL A 123 0.48 13.57 -3.92
N TYR A 124 -0.28 12.86 -3.11
CA TYR A 124 0.10 12.44 -1.77
C TYR A 124 0.03 10.93 -1.68
N MET A 125 1.09 10.32 -1.16
CA MET A 125 1.16 8.86 -1.02
C MET A 125 1.23 8.47 0.45
N TYR A 126 0.59 7.35 0.81
CA TYR A 126 0.69 6.79 2.15
C TYR A 126 0.92 5.28 2.15
N MET A 127 1.39 4.78 3.28
CA MET A 127 1.39 3.38 3.65
C MET A 127 0.84 3.27 5.06
N PHE A 128 -0.18 2.44 5.24
CA PHE A 128 -0.71 2.10 6.54
C PHE A 128 -0.03 0.84 7.06
N ALA A 129 0.78 0.99 8.09
CA ALA A 129 1.61 -0.07 8.64
C ALA A 129 1.27 -0.44 10.09
N TRP A 130 0.34 0.28 10.71
CA TRP A 130 -0.11 -0.03 12.07
C TRP A 130 -0.66 -1.45 12.15
N GLU A 131 -0.11 -2.24 13.08
CA GLU A 131 -0.50 -3.64 13.25
C GLU A 131 -1.54 -3.80 14.35
N SER A 132 -2.62 -4.50 14.04
CA SER A 132 -3.67 -4.83 14.99
C SER A 132 -3.18 -5.75 16.10
N PRO A 133 -3.49 -5.48 17.38
CA PRO A 133 -3.22 -6.41 18.47
C PRO A 133 -4.19 -7.60 18.53
N VAL A 134 -5.25 -7.58 17.72
CA VAL A 134 -6.30 -8.59 17.74
C VAL A 134 -5.77 -9.94 17.28
N MET A 135 -6.23 -11.01 17.91
CA MET A 135 -5.79 -12.39 17.64
C MET A 135 -4.26 -12.55 17.76
N ASP A 136 -3.69 -11.99 18.84
CA ASP A 136 -2.24 -12.00 19.10
C ASP A 136 -1.41 -11.42 17.93
N GLY A 137 -1.89 -10.32 17.31
CA GLY A 137 -1.23 -9.66 16.21
C GLY A 137 -1.36 -10.35 14.85
N MET A 138 -2.19 -11.39 14.75
CA MET A 138 -2.32 -12.17 13.51
C MET A 138 -2.91 -11.37 12.35
N LEU A 139 -3.77 -10.38 12.64
CA LEU A 139 -4.38 -9.57 11.59
C LEU A 139 -3.41 -8.58 10.94
N ARG A 140 -2.38 -8.15 11.67
CA ARG A 140 -1.40 -7.17 11.19
C ARG A 140 -2.08 -5.90 10.64
N SER A 141 -1.50 -5.24 9.66
CA SER A 141 -2.13 -4.16 8.88
C SER A 141 -2.81 -4.74 7.62
N THR A 142 -3.79 -5.64 7.82
CA THR A 142 -4.46 -6.35 6.72
C THR A 142 -5.34 -5.44 5.88
N HIS A 143 -5.81 -5.96 4.76
CA HIS A 143 -6.72 -5.27 3.83
C HIS A 143 -7.90 -4.61 4.55
N CYS A 144 -8.18 -3.35 4.22
CA CYS A 144 -9.22 -2.51 4.83
C CYS A 144 -8.98 -2.14 6.30
N MET A 145 -7.83 -2.44 6.89
CA MET A 145 -7.54 -2.10 8.30
C MET A 145 -7.50 -0.58 8.53
N GLU A 146 -7.11 0.21 7.55
CA GLU A 146 -7.04 1.68 7.63
C GLU A 146 -8.42 2.36 7.66
N ILE A 147 -9.47 1.70 7.16
CA ILE A 147 -10.82 2.28 7.02
C ILE A 147 -11.37 2.79 8.36
N PRO A 148 -11.36 2.02 9.46
CA PRO A 148 -11.79 2.52 10.77
C PRO A 148 -11.04 3.76 11.26
N PHE A 149 -9.78 3.93 10.86
CA PHE A 149 -8.96 5.08 11.22
C PHE A 149 -9.33 6.31 10.38
N VAL A 150 -9.50 6.14 9.08
CA VAL A 150 -9.96 7.19 8.16
C VAL A 150 -11.31 7.77 8.60
N PHE A 151 -12.25 6.91 9.03
CA PHE A 151 -13.59 7.33 9.47
C PHE A 151 -13.68 7.62 10.97
N ASN A 152 -12.59 7.61 11.71
CA ASN A 152 -12.53 7.82 13.15
C ASN A 152 -13.56 7.01 13.94
N ASN A 153 -13.73 5.76 13.58
CA ASN A 153 -14.68 4.84 14.21
C ASN A 153 -14.02 3.57 14.73
N VAL A 154 -12.75 3.69 15.12
CA VAL A 154 -11.86 2.63 15.61
C VAL A 154 -12.52 1.75 16.67
N VAL A 155 -13.16 2.38 17.68
CA VAL A 155 -13.83 1.63 18.77
C VAL A 155 -15.00 0.79 18.27
N ARG A 156 -15.72 1.24 17.24
CA ARG A 156 -16.84 0.47 16.64
C ARG A 156 -16.34 -0.77 15.90
N HIS A 157 -15.08 -0.77 15.50
CA HIS A 157 -14.40 -1.86 14.82
C HIS A 157 -13.36 -2.56 15.70
N ALA A 158 -13.60 -2.59 17.04
CA ALA A 158 -12.67 -3.20 17.99
C ALA A 158 -12.33 -4.67 17.69
N SER A 159 -13.20 -5.41 17.01
CA SER A 159 -12.90 -6.76 16.52
C SER A 159 -11.75 -6.82 15.50
N MET A 160 -11.40 -5.68 14.87
CA MET A 160 -10.27 -5.57 13.97
C MET A 160 -9.14 -4.75 14.59
N THR A 161 -9.48 -3.67 15.28
CA THR A 161 -8.51 -2.66 15.75
C THR A 161 -8.11 -2.82 17.22
N GLY A 162 -8.80 -3.67 17.98
CA GLY A 162 -8.68 -3.74 19.44
C GLY A 162 -9.26 -2.56 20.21
N GLY A 163 -9.58 -1.44 19.53
CA GLY A 163 -10.21 -0.26 20.15
C GLY A 163 -9.37 0.47 21.20
N GLY A 164 -8.06 0.20 21.28
CA GLY A 164 -7.15 0.78 22.26
C GLY A 164 -6.86 2.27 22.04
N ALA A 165 -6.28 2.93 23.06
CA ALA A 165 -6.00 4.36 23.03
C ALA A 165 -5.06 4.78 21.88
N GLU A 166 -4.04 3.97 21.57
CA GLU A 166 -3.10 4.23 20.48
C GLU A 166 -3.80 4.21 19.13
N ALA A 167 -4.66 3.21 18.88
CA ALA A 167 -5.46 3.12 17.68
C ALA A 167 -6.43 4.31 17.55
N CYS A 168 -7.07 4.73 18.65
CA CYS A 168 -7.93 5.92 18.63
C CYS A 168 -7.14 7.19 18.30
N ALA A 169 -5.97 7.39 18.91
CA ALA A 169 -5.12 8.55 18.64
C ALA A 169 -4.64 8.60 17.17
N LEU A 170 -4.29 7.45 16.59
CA LEU A 170 -3.97 7.36 15.17
C LEU A 170 -5.20 7.67 14.30
N GLY A 171 -6.38 7.16 14.67
CA GLY A 171 -7.63 7.44 13.97
C GLY A 171 -7.98 8.92 13.92
N GLU A 172 -7.78 9.65 15.02
CA GLU A 172 -7.97 11.11 15.07
C GLU A 172 -7.06 11.84 14.07
N LYS A 173 -5.78 11.48 14.01
CA LYS A 173 -4.81 12.07 13.08
C LYS A 173 -5.16 11.75 11.61
N MET A 174 -5.45 10.48 11.32
CA MET A 174 -5.78 10.05 9.97
C MET A 174 -7.07 10.69 9.47
N SER A 175 -8.14 10.65 10.26
CA SER A 175 -9.41 11.27 9.87
C SER A 175 -9.27 12.76 9.61
N SER A 176 -8.48 13.46 10.42
CA SER A 176 -8.19 14.89 10.23
C SER A 176 -7.47 15.15 8.89
N ALA A 177 -6.50 14.29 8.53
CA ALA A 177 -5.79 14.40 7.25
C ALA A 177 -6.74 14.18 6.06
N TRP A 178 -7.62 13.17 6.11
CA TRP A 178 -8.61 12.92 5.06
C TRP A 178 -9.63 14.06 4.93
N LEU A 179 -10.10 14.60 6.05
CA LEU A 179 -11.00 15.75 6.05
C LEU A 179 -10.34 17.00 5.46
N ASN A 180 -9.08 17.26 5.80
CA ASN A 180 -8.34 18.39 5.22
C ASN A 180 -8.15 18.21 3.73
N PHE A 181 -7.73 17.01 3.30
CA PHE A 181 -7.61 16.71 1.89
C PHE A 181 -8.93 16.89 1.12
N ALA A 182 -10.03 16.38 1.65
CA ALA A 182 -11.34 16.50 1.02
C ALA A 182 -11.79 17.97 0.88
N ARG A 183 -11.39 18.86 1.80
CA ARG A 183 -11.75 20.29 1.79
C ARG A 183 -10.83 21.15 0.94
N THR A 184 -9.56 20.80 0.88
CA THR A 184 -8.52 21.71 0.38
C THR A 184 -7.59 21.10 -0.67
N GLY A 185 -7.64 19.78 -0.88
CA GLY A 185 -6.68 19.04 -1.67
C GLY A 185 -5.32 18.83 -0.99
N ASN A 186 -5.20 19.21 0.31
CA ASN A 186 -3.97 19.09 1.09
C ASN A 186 -4.25 18.32 2.39
N PRO A 187 -3.58 17.17 2.65
CA PRO A 187 -3.84 16.33 3.82
C PRO A 187 -3.12 16.78 5.10
N ASN A 188 -2.30 17.81 5.06
CA ASN A 188 -1.55 18.25 6.25
C ASN A 188 -2.49 18.55 7.42
N ALA A 189 -2.24 17.94 8.56
CA ALA A 189 -3.06 18.02 9.77
C ALA A 189 -2.18 18.09 11.03
N GLU A 190 -2.74 18.68 12.08
CA GLU A 190 -2.08 18.73 13.39
C GLU A 190 -1.79 17.31 13.90
N GLY A 191 -0.64 17.14 14.53
CA GLY A 191 -0.21 15.85 15.08
C GLY A 191 0.41 14.88 14.08
N LEU A 192 0.48 15.25 12.80
CA LEU A 192 1.23 14.53 11.77
C LEU A 192 2.51 15.31 11.39
N PRO A 193 3.57 14.61 10.92
CA PRO A 193 4.66 15.26 10.21
C PRO A 193 4.15 16.05 9.02
N GLN A 194 4.90 17.07 8.57
CA GLN A 194 4.63 17.74 7.32
C GLN A 194 4.55 16.71 6.19
N TRP A 195 3.38 16.57 5.57
CA TRP A 195 3.17 15.63 4.48
C TRP A 195 3.57 16.27 3.16
N ASP A 196 4.73 15.87 2.65
CA ASP A 196 5.26 16.38 1.41
C ASP A 196 4.57 15.74 0.20
N THR A 197 4.47 16.53 -0.87
CA THR A 197 3.96 16.02 -2.15
C THR A 197 4.90 14.97 -2.72
N PHE A 198 4.31 13.90 -3.23
CA PHE A 198 5.03 12.84 -3.90
C PHE A 198 5.53 13.30 -5.28
N THR A 199 6.80 13.05 -5.55
CA THR A 199 7.38 13.14 -6.89
C THR A 199 8.10 11.84 -7.22
N LYS A 200 8.39 11.64 -8.51
CA LYS A 200 9.15 10.47 -8.95
C LYS A 200 10.55 10.40 -8.31
N GLU A 201 11.14 11.58 -8.03
CA GLU A 201 12.49 11.73 -7.49
C GLU A 201 12.54 11.49 -5.98
N ASN A 202 11.59 12.08 -5.24
CA ASN A 202 11.60 12.02 -3.78
C ASN A 202 10.92 10.76 -3.22
N GLY A 203 9.93 10.19 -3.93
CA GLY A 203 9.15 9.05 -3.44
C GLY A 203 8.54 9.29 -2.06
N ALA A 204 8.09 10.55 -1.79
CA ALA A 204 7.57 10.97 -0.49
C ALA A 204 6.35 10.14 -0.07
N LEU A 205 6.36 9.61 1.13
CA LEU A 205 5.38 8.66 1.64
C LEU A 205 5.09 8.94 3.12
N MET A 206 3.82 9.22 3.47
CA MET A 206 3.37 9.21 4.87
C MET A 206 3.23 7.77 5.35
N TYR A 207 4.00 7.40 6.34
CA TYR A 207 3.97 6.08 6.96
C TYR A 207 3.13 6.18 8.23
N PHE A 208 1.94 5.55 8.21
CA PHE A 208 1.01 5.54 9.34
C PHE A 208 1.25 4.34 10.23
N ASP A 209 1.73 4.61 11.43
CA ASP A 209 1.92 3.67 12.51
C ASP A 209 1.68 4.41 13.84
N ASN A 210 1.89 3.79 14.99
CA ASN A 210 1.84 4.45 16.30
C ASN A 210 2.65 5.76 16.31
N GLN A 211 3.81 5.75 15.68
CA GLN A 211 4.57 6.94 15.34
C GLN A 211 4.53 7.16 13.83
N CYS A 212 3.74 8.16 13.40
CA CYS A 212 3.68 8.55 12.00
C CYS A 212 4.97 9.25 11.56
N GLU A 213 5.47 8.93 10.39
CA GLU A 213 6.69 9.53 9.84
C GLU A 213 6.64 9.71 8.32
N MET A 214 7.39 10.69 7.81
CA MET A 214 7.63 10.80 6.38
C MET A 214 8.82 9.92 5.98
N LYS A 215 8.59 9.09 4.95
CA LYS A 215 9.65 8.29 4.33
C LYS A 215 9.86 8.74 2.88
N TYR A 216 11.09 8.59 2.40
CA TYR A 216 11.46 8.98 1.04
C TYR A 216 12.14 7.81 0.33
N ASN A 217 11.62 7.44 -0.84
CA ASN A 217 12.12 6.27 -1.59
C ASN A 217 12.28 5.00 -0.74
N HIS A 218 11.45 4.84 0.28
CA HIS A 218 11.59 3.85 1.35
C HIS A 218 11.83 2.43 0.83
N ASP A 219 10.96 1.95 -0.04
CA ASP A 219 10.97 0.60 -0.60
C ASP A 219 11.22 0.60 -2.13
N LYS A 220 11.76 1.68 -2.67
CA LYS A 220 11.91 1.86 -4.12
C LYS A 220 12.67 0.72 -4.79
N GLU A 221 13.84 0.35 -4.26
CA GLU A 221 14.67 -0.73 -4.83
C GLU A 221 13.93 -2.07 -4.82
N LEU A 222 13.22 -2.35 -3.73
CA LEU A 222 12.42 -3.55 -3.57
C LEU A 222 11.28 -3.60 -4.61
N ILE A 223 10.52 -2.51 -4.74
CA ILE A 223 9.41 -2.42 -5.69
C ILE A 223 9.90 -2.49 -7.13
N ASP A 224 11.04 -1.86 -7.45
CA ASP A 224 11.62 -1.93 -8.80
C ASP A 224 12.02 -3.39 -9.16
N ILE A 225 12.46 -4.21 -8.19
CA ILE A 225 12.69 -5.65 -8.41
C ILE A 225 11.36 -6.38 -8.62
N ILE A 226 10.40 -6.17 -7.73
CA ILE A 226 9.11 -6.88 -7.74
C ILE A 226 8.37 -6.67 -9.07
N ARG A 227 8.39 -5.46 -9.62
CA ARG A 227 7.73 -5.11 -10.89
C ARG A 227 8.26 -5.87 -12.10
N THR A 228 9.43 -6.47 -12.01
CA THR A 228 9.98 -7.31 -13.09
C THR A 228 9.38 -8.71 -13.11
N PHE A 229 8.57 -9.07 -12.11
CA PHE A 229 7.94 -10.38 -11.98
C PHE A 229 6.41 -10.28 -12.13
N PRO A 230 5.75 -11.35 -12.59
CA PRO A 230 4.29 -11.40 -12.62
C PRO A 230 3.71 -11.22 -11.22
N THR A 231 2.67 -10.40 -11.12
CA THR A 231 1.94 -10.19 -9.84
C THR A 231 1.20 -11.48 -9.47
N ARG A 232 1.80 -12.29 -8.61
CA ARG A 232 1.18 -13.50 -8.04
C ARG A 232 1.41 -13.47 -6.53
N GLY A 233 0.37 -13.76 -5.74
CA GLY A 233 0.52 -14.05 -4.31
C GLY A 233 1.43 -15.28 -4.07
N PHE A 234 1.90 -15.46 -2.85
CA PHE A 234 2.59 -16.67 -2.42
C PHE A 234 1.62 -17.85 -2.29
#